data_5a08f2bb01bf845982280ebb2576cb00
#
_entry.id   5a08f2bb01bf845982280ebb2576cb00
#
_cell.length_a   1.000
_cell.length_b   1.000
_cell.length_c   1.000
_cell.angle_alpha   90.00
_cell.angle_beta   90.00
_cell.angle_gamma   90.00
#
_symmetry.space_group_name_H-M   'P 1'
#
loop_
_entity.id
_entity.type
_entity.pdbx_description
1 polymer ?
#
loop_
_entity_poly.entity_id
_entity_poly.type
_entity_poly.pdbx_seq_one_letter_code
_entity_poly.pdbx_strand_id
1 'polypeptide(L)'
;MVTKPRTNTRTRKTQEVAHVYDTFIVGAGISGLAAAIKLNEAGLTNFKIIEKASRVGGTWRENTYPGCGCDVPSSLYSYSFAPSAKWSHLFARQPEILSYLEDVSREFDIESLIEFNTELLKAEWDNQKNIWKLETS
;
A
#
# COMPACT_ATOMS: atom_id res chain seq x y z
N MET A 1 62.32 4.65 13.88
CA MET A 1 61.16 4.08 13.15
C MET A 1 60.08 3.73 14.15
N VAL A 2 58.99 4.51 14.21
CA VAL A 2 57.90 4.31 15.14
C VAL A 2 56.70 3.83 14.35
N THR A 3 56.29 2.57 14.53
CA THR A 3 55.13 1.97 13.88
C THR A 3 53.87 2.32 14.70
N LYS A 4 52.94 3.03 14.04
CA LYS A 4 51.57 3.31 14.58
C LYS A 4 50.71 2.04 14.56
N PRO A 5 49.91 1.76 15.60
CA PRO A 5 48.95 0.67 15.59
C PRO A 5 47.74 1.00 14.70
N ARG A 6 47.35 0.05 13.83
CA ARG A 6 46.11 0.09 13.06
C ARG A 6 44.93 -0.16 14.00
N THR A 7 44.12 0.85 14.23
CA THR A 7 42.82 0.70 14.89
C THR A 7 41.83 0.08 13.89
N ASN A 8 41.46 -1.17 14.14
CA ASN A 8 40.46 -1.90 13.38
C ASN A 8 39.08 -1.51 13.93
N THR A 9 38.45 -0.51 13.33
CA THR A 9 37.09 -0.09 13.68
C THR A 9 36.09 -1.09 13.07
N ARG A 10 35.76 -2.11 13.84
CA ARG A 10 34.70 -3.07 13.53
C ARG A 10 33.35 -2.35 13.70
N THR A 11 32.77 -1.83 12.63
CA THR A 11 31.42 -1.29 12.59
C THR A 11 30.46 -2.42 13.01
N ARG A 12 29.91 -2.33 14.21
CA ARG A 12 28.77 -3.15 14.64
C ARG A 12 27.60 -2.77 13.73
N LYS A 13 27.24 -3.65 12.78
CA LYS A 13 25.92 -3.62 12.18
C LYS A 13 24.92 -3.85 13.33
N THR A 14 24.21 -2.81 13.72
CA THR A 14 23.00 -2.92 14.53
C THR A 14 22.07 -3.85 13.72
N GLN A 15 21.75 -5.02 14.25
CA GLN A 15 20.67 -5.84 13.70
C GLN A 15 19.40 -5.04 13.95
N GLU A 16 18.85 -4.45 12.90
CA GLU A 16 17.47 -3.96 12.92
C GLU A 16 16.59 -5.14 13.26
N VAL A 17 15.87 -5.03 14.38
CA VAL A 17 14.88 -6.03 14.77
C VAL A 17 13.74 -5.89 13.77
N ALA A 18 13.61 -6.84 12.85
CA ALA A 18 12.55 -6.82 11.85
C ALA A 18 11.20 -6.83 12.59
N HIS A 19 10.36 -5.84 12.29
CA HIS A 19 9.01 -5.77 12.85
C HIS A 19 8.15 -6.89 12.21
N VAL A 20 7.36 -7.58 13.04
CA VAL A 20 6.43 -8.62 12.59
C VAL A 20 5.03 -8.02 12.56
N TYR A 21 4.45 -7.93 11.39
CA TYR A 21 3.06 -7.53 11.18
C TYR A 21 2.16 -8.77 11.13
N ASP A 22 0.94 -8.65 11.62
CA ASP A 22 -0.07 -9.71 11.51
C ASP A 22 -0.58 -9.83 10.07
N THR A 23 -0.63 -8.71 9.36
CA THR A 23 -1.05 -8.64 7.96
C THR A 23 -0.18 -7.68 7.18
N PHE A 24 0.16 -8.07 5.95
CA PHE A 24 0.89 -7.23 5.01
C PHE A 24 0.10 -7.08 3.72
N ILE A 25 -0.21 -5.85 3.34
CA ILE A 25 -1.00 -5.53 2.14
C ILE A 25 -0.06 -5.01 1.06
N VAL A 26 -0.08 -5.63 -0.10
CA VAL A 26 0.73 -5.24 -1.26
C VAL A 26 -0.13 -4.50 -2.28
N GLY A 27 0.15 -3.22 -2.43
CA GLY A 27 -0.55 -2.31 -3.34
C GLY A 27 -1.68 -1.52 -2.69
N ALA A 28 -1.74 -0.22 -3.00
CA ALA A 28 -2.75 0.73 -2.55
C ALA A 28 -3.77 1.06 -3.67
N GLY A 29 -4.21 0.04 -4.42
CA GLY A 29 -5.34 0.12 -5.31
C GLY A 29 -6.67 -0.11 -4.59
N ILE A 30 -7.76 -0.25 -5.34
CA ILE A 30 -9.12 -0.41 -4.81
C ILE A 30 -9.22 -1.54 -3.77
N SER A 31 -8.59 -2.70 -4.02
CA SER A 31 -8.65 -3.85 -3.10
C SER A 31 -7.81 -3.65 -1.85
N GLY A 32 -6.60 -3.06 -1.98
CA GLY A 32 -5.72 -2.80 -0.85
C GLY A 32 -6.31 -1.76 0.11
N LEU A 33 -6.90 -0.69 -0.41
CA LEU A 33 -7.60 0.30 0.41
C LEU A 33 -8.79 -0.32 1.15
N ALA A 34 -9.62 -1.13 0.46
CA ALA A 34 -10.74 -1.83 1.09
C ALA A 34 -10.27 -2.75 2.22
N ALA A 35 -9.21 -3.54 1.98
CA ALA A 35 -8.66 -4.45 2.98
C ALA A 35 -8.19 -3.69 4.23
N ALA A 36 -7.45 -2.59 4.03
CA ALA A 36 -6.94 -1.77 5.12
C ALA A 36 -8.06 -1.14 5.96
N ILE A 37 -9.09 -0.59 5.30
CA ILE A 37 -10.26 0.00 5.97
C ILE A 37 -10.96 -1.06 6.82
N LYS A 38 -11.20 -2.26 6.24
CA LYS A 38 -11.89 -3.34 6.96
C LYS A 38 -11.08 -3.93 8.10
N LEU A 39 -9.76 -3.99 7.99
CA LEU A 39 -8.88 -4.36 9.11
C LEU A 39 -8.98 -3.34 10.24
N ASN A 40 -8.91 -2.05 9.94
CA ASN A 40 -9.08 -0.99 10.94
C ASN A 40 -10.46 -1.06 11.64
N GLU A 41 -11.54 -1.21 10.88
CA GLU A 41 -12.89 -1.35 11.44
C GLU A 41 -13.03 -2.59 12.34
N ALA A 42 -12.30 -3.66 12.05
CA ALA A 42 -12.25 -4.87 12.88
C ALA A 42 -11.31 -4.76 14.10
N GLY A 43 -10.63 -3.61 14.29
CA GLY A 43 -9.66 -3.41 15.36
C GLY A 43 -8.32 -4.11 15.15
N LEU A 44 -8.05 -4.61 13.95
CA LEU A 44 -6.81 -5.27 13.57
C LEU A 44 -5.83 -4.22 13.03
N THR A 45 -5.07 -3.58 13.91
CA THR A 45 -4.23 -2.41 13.57
C THR A 45 -2.76 -2.72 13.32
N ASN A 46 -2.31 -3.95 13.61
CA ASN A 46 -0.92 -4.37 13.36
C ASN A 46 -0.75 -4.85 11.92
N PHE A 47 -0.97 -3.96 10.96
CA PHE A 47 -0.73 -4.24 9.55
C PHE A 47 0.10 -3.14 8.89
N LYS A 48 0.66 -3.46 7.73
CA LYS A 48 1.42 -2.55 6.88
C LYS A 48 0.91 -2.61 5.46
N ILE A 49 0.87 -1.47 4.79
CA ILE A 49 0.58 -1.36 3.36
C ILE A 49 1.84 -0.85 2.66
N ILE A 50 2.23 -1.46 1.56
CA ILE A 50 3.25 -0.91 0.66
C ILE A 50 2.65 -0.63 -0.71
N GLU A 51 3.10 0.44 -1.33
CA GLU A 51 2.73 0.82 -2.69
C GLU A 51 3.99 1.26 -3.45
N LYS A 52 4.23 0.65 -4.61
CA LYS A 52 5.41 0.94 -5.44
C LYS A 52 5.43 2.36 -6.00
N ALA A 53 4.27 2.97 -6.17
CA ALA A 53 4.16 4.34 -6.65
C ALA A 53 4.05 5.35 -5.51
N SER A 54 4.04 6.64 -5.87
CA SER A 54 4.03 7.77 -4.92
C SER A 54 2.63 8.13 -4.40
N ARG A 55 1.56 7.44 -4.84
CA ARG A 55 0.17 7.70 -4.44
C ARG A 55 -0.71 6.48 -4.65
N VAL A 56 -1.88 6.49 -4.05
CA VAL A 56 -2.92 5.46 -4.20
C VAL A 56 -3.49 5.40 -5.63
N GLY A 57 -4.29 4.37 -5.92
CA GLY A 57 -5.11 4.30 -7.12
C GLY A 57 -4.92 3.05 -7.98
N GLY A 58 -3.74 2.39 -7.94
CA GLY A 58 -3.50 1.16 -8.68
C GLY A 58 -3.86 1.28 -10.16
N THR A 59 -4.73 0.42 -10.68
CA THR A 59 -5.23 0.43 -12.07
C THR A 59 -5.70 1.81 -12.52
N TRP A 60 -6.38 2.55 -11.67
CA TRP A 60 -6.94 3.86 -12.01
C TRP A 60 -5.90 4.98 -12.02
N ARG A 61 -4.75 4.79 -11.40
CA ARG A 61 -3.59 5.67 -11.54
C ARG A 61 -2.77 5.32 -12.79
N GLU A 62 -2.60 4.01 -13.08
CA GLU A 62 -1.72 3.54 -14.15
C GLU A 62 -2.31 3.74 -15.56
N ASN A 63 -3.63 3.62 -15.73
CA ASN A 63 -4.29 3.63 -17.03
C ASN A 63 -4.88 5.01 -17.34
N THR A 64 -4.16 5.81 -18.14
CA THR A 64 -4.52 7.20 -18.46
C THR A 64 -4.78 7.44 -19.95
N TYR A 65 -5.00 6.38 -20.73
CA TYR A 65 -5.27 6.49 -22.17
C TYR A 65 -6.62 7.17 -22.45
N PRO A 66 -6.79 7.83 -23.62
CA PRO A 66 -8.04 8.50 -23.99
C PRO A 66 -9.25 7.55 -23.94
N GLY A 67 -10.30 7.96 -23.23
CA GLY A 67 -11.51 7.16 -23.09
C GLY A 67 -11.48 6.12 -21.98
N CYS A 68 -10.38 6.00 -21.23
CA CYS A 68 -10.30 5.10 -20.08
C CYS A 68 -11.44 5.40 -19.09
N GLY A 69 -12.18 4.38 -18.71
CA GLY A 69 -13.32 4.46 -17.81
C GLY A 69 -13.84 3.09 -17.42
N CYS A 70 -14.80 3.06 -16.52
CA CYS A 70 -15.43 1.82 -16.08
C CYS A 70 -16.62 1.45 -16.99
N ASP A 71 -16.81 0.16 -17.18
CA ASP A 71 -17.96 -0.45 -17.88
C ASP A 71 -19.06 -0.92 -16.92
N VAL A 72 -18.90 -0.60 -15.62
CA VAL A 72 -19.87 -0.82 -14.57
C VAL A 72 -20.48 0.52 -14.15
N PRO A 73 -21.81 0.60 -13.90
CA PRO A 73 -22.42 1.82 -13.38
C PRO A 73 -21.72 2.34 -12.12
N SER A 74 -21.49 3.64 -12.07
CA SER A 74 -20.67 4.29 -11.01
C SER A 74 -21.23 4.03 -9.60
N SER A 75 -22.54 3.94 -9.44
CA SER A 75 -23.18 3.60 -8.17
C SER A 75 -22.85 2.18 -7.66
N LEU A 76 -22.47 1.27 -8.57
CA LEU A 76 -22.05 -0.08 -8.24
C LEU A 76 -20.51 -0.18 -8.15
N TYR A 77 -19.80 0.69 -8.87
CA TYR A 77 -18.32 0.74 -8.84
C TYR A 77 -17.82 1.68 -7.75
N SER A 78 -18.33 1.51 -6.56
CA SER A 78 -17.91 2.21 -5.34
C SER A 78 -18.00 1.25 -4.17
N TYR A 79 -17.29 1.58 -3.10
CA TYR A 79 -17.40 0.79 -1.88
C TYR A 79 -18.79 0.96 -1.25
N SER A 80 -19.38 -0.13 -0.81
CA SER A 80 -20.68 -0.11 -0.11
C SER A 80 -20.65 0.69 1.20
N PHE A 81 -19.48 0.80 1.82
CA PHE A 81 -19.25 1.56 3.05
C PHE A 81 -18.86 3.03 2.79
N ALA A 82 -18.56 3.39 1.54
CA ALA A 82 -18.23 4.76 1.12
C ALA A 82 -18.91 5.10 -0.21
N PRO A 83 -20.25 5.15 -0.27
CA PRO A 83 -20.94 5.50 -1.50
C PRO A 83 -20.68 6.95 -1.87
N SER A 84 -20.56 7.25 -3.17
CA SER A 84 -20.38 8.61 -3.66
C SER A 84 -21.56 9.05 -4.52
N ALA A 85 -22.01 10.27 -4.29
CA ALA A 85 -23.00 10.96 -5.14
C ALA A 85 -22.35 11.94 -6.14
N LYS A 86 -21.01 11.99 -6.20
CA LYS A 86 -20.26 12.97 -6.98
C LYS A 86 -19.98 12.56 -8.44
N TRP A 87 -20.56 11.41 -8.89
CA TRP A 87 -20.34 10.91 -10.23
C TRP A 87 -21.01 11.80 -11.30
N SER A 88 -20.24 12.26 -12.26
CA SER A 88 -20.76 13.07 -13.38
C SER A 88 -21.35 12.21 -14.51
N HIS A 89 -21.03 10.89 -14.53
CA HIS A 89 -21.45 9.96 -15.56
C HIS A 89 -21.99 8.66 -14.95
N LEU A 90 -22.91 8.02 -15.66
CA LEU A 90 -23.38 6.68 -15.30
C LEU A 90 -22.21 5.67 -15.29
N PHE A 91 -21.27 5.81 -16.22
CA PHE A 91 -20.03 5.04 -16.29
C PHE A 91 -18.87 6.00 -16.10
N ALA A 92 -18.31 6.03 -14.89
CA ALA A 92 -17.28 6.99 -14.50
C ALA A 92 -16.01 6.85 -15.33
N ARG A 93 -15.39 7.97 -15.64
CA ARG A 93 -14.10 8.03 -16.30
C ARG A 93 -12.96 7.88 -15.30
N GLN A 94 -11.81 7.45 -15.81
CA GLN A 94 -10.60 7.21 -15.02
C GLN A 94 -10.29 8.33 -13.98
N PRO A 95 -10.31 9.63 -14.32
CA PRO A 95 -9.98 10.67 -13.35
C PRO A 95 -10.96 10.75 -12.17
N GLU A 96 -12.24 10.48 -12.41
CA GLU A 96 -13.26 10.50 -11.34
C GLU A 96 -13.07 9.31 -10.39
N ILE A 97 -12.75 8.13 -10.94
CA ILE A 97 -12.52 6.94 -10.12
C ILE A 97 -11.23 7.10 -9.31
N LEU A 98 -10.18 7.64 -9.91
CA LEU A 98 -8.94 7.93 -9.18
C LEU A 98 -9.20 8.93 -8.04
N SER A 99 -9.90 10.03 -8.33
CA SER A 99 -10.27 11.03 -7.31
C SER A 99 -11.09 10.42 -6.18
N TYR A 100 -12.04 9.55 -6.51
CA TYR A 100 -12.81 8.82 -5.52
C TYR A 100 -11.94 7.97 -4.60
N LEU A 101 -10.97 7.22 -5.13
CA LEU A 101 -10.06 6.40 -4.33
C LEU A 101 -9.14 7.25 -3.44
N GLU A 102 -8.68 8.40 -3.95
CA GLU A 102 -7.91 9.37 -3.18
C GLU A 102 -8.75 10.01 -2.07
N ASP A 103 -10.01 10.34 -2.33
CA ASP A 103 -10.94 10.86 -1.31
C ASP A 103 -11.18 9.82 -0.21
N VAL A 104 -11.46 8.57 -0.58
CA VAL A 104 -11.68 7.48 0.38
C VAL A 104 -10.42 7.22 1.22
N SER A 105 -9.23 7.21 0.62
CA SER A 105 -7.99 6.97 1.37
C SER A 105 -7.75 8.04 2.44
N ARG A 106 -8.12 9.29 2.16
CA ARG A 106 -8.06 10.41 3.12
C ARG A 106 -9.16 10.35 4.17
N GLU A 107 -10.41 10.11 3.74
CA GLU A 107 -11.57 10.05 4.64
C GLU A 107 -11.42 9.00 5.74
N PHE A 108 -10.83 7.85 5.39
CA PHE A 108 -10.58 6.75 6.33
C PHE A 108 -9.17 6.76 6.94
N ASP A 109 -8.39 7.83 6.72
CA ASP A 109 -7.02 8.01 7.24
C ASP A 109 -6.06 6.84 6.91
N ILE A 110 -6.22 6.23 5.73
CA ILE A 110 -5.41 5.09 5.31
C ILE A 110 -4.05 5.53 4.74
N GLU A 111 -3.95 6.72 4.17
CA GLU A 111 -2.70 7.22 3.57
C GLU A 111 -1.53 7.21 4.57
N SER A 112 -1.79 7.50 5.83
CA SER A 112 -0.79 7.51 6.89
C SER A 112 -0.18 6.12 7.19
N LEU A 113 -0.87 5.05 6.78
CA LEU A 113 -0.46 3.65 6.97
C LEU A 113 0.28 3.07 5.75
N ILE A 114 0.33 3.82 4.64
CA ILE A 114 0.94 3.37 3.40
C ILE A 114 2.40 3.82 3.32
N GLU A 115 3.28 2.88 3.06
CA GLU A 115 4.66 3.15 2.66
C GLU A 115 4.71 3.21 1.13
N PHE A 116 4.75 4.45 0.62
CA PHE A 116 4.85 4.72 -0.81
C PHE A 116 6.28 4.54 -1.33
N ASN A 117 6.42 4.44 -2.65
CA ASN A 117 7.68 4.22 -3.35
C ASN A 117 8.42 2.98 -2.86
N THR A 118 7.66 1.96 -2.44
CA THR A 118 8.17 0.72 -1.85
C THR A 118 7.57 -0.47 -2.60
N GLU A 119 8.42 -1.21 -3.30
CA GLU A 119 8.02 -2.37 -4.08
C GLU A 119 8.34 -3.66 -3.33
N LEU A 120 7.42 -4.65 -3.36
CA LEU A 120 7.71 -5.99 -2.91
C LEU A 120 8.58 -6.68 -3.95
N LEU A 121 9.83 -6.99 -3.60
CA LEU A 121 10.78 -7.67 -4.47
C LEU A 121 10.71 -9.18 -4.31
N LYS A 122 10.47 -9.67 -3.08
CA LYS A 122 10.43 -11.09 -2.77
C LYS A 122 9.55 -11.37 -1.57
N ALA A 123 8.87 -12.53 -1.60
CA ALA A 123 8.15 -13.09 -0.47
C ALA A 123 8.51 -14.57 -0.34
N GLU A 124 9.01 -14.99 0.82
CA GLU A 124 9.38 -16.36 1.13
C GLU A 124 8.71 -16.83 2.43
N TRP A 125 8.10 -18.01 2.39
CA TRP A 125 7.54 -18.64 3.58
C TRP A 125 8.61 -19.34 4.41
N ASP A 126 8.71 -19.01 5.69
CA ASP A 126 9.58 -19.68 6.65
C ASP A 126 8.78 -20.72 7.44
N ASN A 127 8.95 -22.01 7.10
CA ASN A 127 8.25 -23.12 7.75
C ASN A 127 8.61 -23.31 9.22
N GLN A 128 9.77 -22.83 9.67
CA GLN A 128 10.19 -23.00 11.06
C GLN A 128 9.54 -21.97 11.96
N LYS A 129 9.35 -20.76 11.44
CA LYS A 129 8.80 -19.62 12.18
C LYS A 129 7.32 -19.37 11.89
N ASN A 130 6.77 -20.04 10.87
CA ASN A 130 5.41 -19.81 10.36
C ASN A 130 5.13 -18.36 10.03
N ILE A 131 6.07 -17.72 9.31
CA ILE A 131 5.95 -16.33 8.87
C ILE A 131 6.38 -16.17 7.41
N TRP A 132 5.85 -15.15 6.74
CA TRP A 132 6.39 -14.66 5.50
C TRP A 132 7.58 -13.73 5.77
N LYS A 133 8.67 -13.94 5.05
CA LYS A 133 9.79 -13.01 4.96
C LYS A 133 9.61 -12.20 3.69
N LEU A 134 9.55 -10.89 3.85
CA LEU A 134 9.36 -9.96 2.75
C LEU A 134 10.62 -9.14 2.54
N GLU A 135 11.00 -8.97 1.28
CA GLU A 135 12.07 -8.09 0.85
C GLU A 135 11.48 -6.98 0.00
N THR A 136 11.75 -5.74 0.36
CA THR A 136 11.25 -4.54 -0.32
C THR A 136 12.40 -3.70 -0.86
N SER A 137 12.10 -2.83 -1.84
CA SER A 137 13.08 -1.87 -2.40
C SER A 137 13.40 -0.74 -1.42
#